data_257634e7ed3dbc76952dc965b2c9e303
#
_entry.id   257634e7ed3dbc76952dc965b2c9e303
#
_cell.length_a   1.000
_cell.length_b   1.000
_cell.length_c   1.000
_cell.angle_alpha   90.00
_cell.angle_beta   90.00
_cell.angle_gamma   90.00
#
_symmetry.space_group_name_H-M   'P 1'
#
loop_
_entity.id
_entity.type
_entity.pdbx_description
1 polymer ?
#
loop_
_entity_poly.entity_id
_entity_poly.type
_entity_poly.pdbx_seq_one_letter_code
_entity_poly.pdbx_strand_id
1 'polypeptide(L)'
;MKKNNFIKLLATVLITTFLCGKAYPASKDLLKIDWSFAGITGKFERDSLQRGYQVYKEVCSSCHSMKYLSYRNLGQKGGPEFTLEEVKAIAASYDVEDGPNSEGEMYERPGRPSDHFVNPYPNDNAAIAANGGAYPPDMSVLAKARTGGANYI
;
A
#
# COMPACT_ATOMS: atom_id res chain seq x y z
N MET A 1 -41.54 42.79 -20.25
CA MET A 1 -40.14 42.71 -19.78
C MET A 1 -39.74 41.38 -19.07
N LYS A 2 -40.64 40.61 -18.44
CA LYS A 2 -40.27 39.35 -17.71
C LYS A 2 -39.90 38.15 -18.59
N LYS A 3 -40.53 38.01 -19.79
CA LYS A 3 -40.34 36.86 -20.69
C LYS A 3 -38.93 36.77 -21.31
N ASN A 4 -38.32 37.91 -21.64
CA ASN A 4 -36.99 37.94 -22.24
C ASN A 4 -35.87 37.59 -21.24
N ASN A 5 -36.05 37.92 -19.92
CA ASN A 5 -35.10 37.59 -18.92
C ASN A 5 -35.10 36.09 -18.57
N PHE A 6 -36.28 35.47 -18.65
CA PHE A 6 -36.43 34.02 -18.43
C PHE A 6 -35.74 33.21 -19.55
N ILE A 7 -35.89 33.64 -20.80
CA ILE A 7 -35.22 33.00 -21.96
C ILE A 7 -33.69 33.15 -21.86
N LYS A 8 -33.21 34.33 -21.46
CA LYS A 8 -31.75 34.53 -21.24
C LYS A 8 -31.22 33.65 -20.11
N LEU A 9 -31.92 33.51 -19.00
CA LEU A 9 -31.56 32.66 -17.89
C LEU A 9 -31.50 31.19 -18.34
N LEU A 10 -32.51 30.70 -19.08
CA LEU A 10 -32.53 29.35 -19.62
C LEU A 10 -31.34 29.08 -20.58
N ALA A 11 -31.04 30.02 -21.44
CA ALA A 11 -29.92 29.92 -22.38
C ALA A 11 -28.58 29.89 -21.65
N THR A 12 -28.42 30.70 -20.61
CA THR A 12 -27.18 30.68 -19.76
C THR A 12 -27.00 29.36 -19.02
N VAL A 13 -28.06 28.81 -18.43
CA VAL A 13 -28.03 27.50 -17.77
C VAL A 13 -27.70 26.37 -18.75
N LEU A 14 -28.28 26.41 -19.96
CA LEU A 14 -27.99 25.41 -21.00
C LEU A 14 -26.54 25.48 -21.49
N ILE A 15 -25.97 26.68 -21.63
CA ILE A 15 -24.59 26.88 -22.05
C ILE A 15 -23.62 26.42 -20.93
N THR A 16 -23.92 26.69 -19.68
CA THR A 16 -23.07 26.24 -18.56
C THR A 16 -23.07 24.73 -18.39
N THR A 17 -24.20 24.05 -18.61
CA THR A 17 -24.26 22.57 -18.57
C THR A 17 -23.52 21.91 -19.74
N PHE A 18 -23.45 22.58 -20.91
CA PHE A 18 -22.73 22.05 -22.07
C PHE A 18 -21.21 22.25 -21.99
N LEU A 19 -20.76 23.27 -21.22
CA LEU A 19 -19.33 23.53 -20.97
C LEU A 19 -18.75 22.70 -19.85
N CYS A 20 -19.56 21.97 -19.08
CA CYS A 20 -19.05 20.92 -18.16
C CYS A 20 -18.55 19.74 -19.00
N GLY A 21 -17.37 19.92 -19.61
CA GLY A 21 -16.66 18.86 -20.30
C GLY A 21 -16.53 17.64 -19.41
N LYS A 22 -16.78 16.47 -19.94
CA LYS A 22 -16.56 15.20 -19.24
C LYS A 22 -15.08 15.17 -18.80
N ALA A 23 -14.82 15.35 -17.51
CA ALA A 23 -13.51 15.06 -16.94
C ALA A 23 -13.31 13.54 -17.05
N TYR A 24 -12.62 13.09 -18.08
CA TYR A 24 -12.14 11.71 -18.13
C TYR A 24 -10.93 11.62 -17.19
N PRO A 25 -10.93 10.68 -16.25
CA PRO A 25 -9.72 10.41 -15.50
C PRO A 25 -8.65 10.01 -16.52
N ALA A 26 -7.51 10.69 -16.49
CA ALA A 26 -6.37 10.32 -17.30
C ALA A 26 -5.92 8.92 -16.86
N SER A 27 -6.32 7.88 -17.60
CA SER A 27 -5.77 6.54 -17.41
C SER A 27 -4.35 6.59 -17.93
N LYS A 28 -3.37 6.72 -17.03
CA LYS A 28 -1.99 6.53 -17.41
C LYS A 28 -1.81 5.05 -17.71
N ASP A 29 -1.36 4.72 -18.92
CA ASP A 29 -1.03 3.35 -19.25
C ASP A 29 0.06 2.85 -18.31
N LEU A 30 -0.19 1.70 -17.67
CA LEU A 30 0.78 1.08 -16.78
C LEU A 30 1.96 0.56 -17.60
N LEU A 31 3.16 0.70 -17.06
CA LEU A 31 4.34 0.07 -17.62
C LEU A 31 4.14 -1.45 -17.66
N LYS A 32 4.27 -2.05 -18.83
CA LYS A 32 4.18 -3.51 -18.98
C LYS A 32 5.57 -4.10 -18.88
N ILE A 33 5.77 -4.93 -17.88
CA ILE A 33 7.03 -5.64 -17.62
C ILE A 33 6.79 -7.13 -17.81
N ASP A 34 7.70 -7.82 -18.47
CA ASP A 34 7.71 -9.27 -18.57
C ASP A 34 8.28 -9.86 -17.29
N TRP A 35 7.38 -10.15 -16.34
CA TRP A 35 7.76 -10.70 -15.05
C TRP A 35 8.14 -12.18 -15.16
N SER A 36 9.21 -12.60 -14.50
CA SER A 36 9.66 -14.01 -14.45
C SER A 36 8.61 -14.96 -13.87
N PHE A 37 7.71 -14.44 -13.04
CA PHE A 37 6.60 -15.18 -12.43
C PHE A 37 5.30 -15.15 -13.27
N ALA A 38 5.29 -14.51 -14.45
CA ALA A 38 4.12 -14.47 -15.31
C ALA A 38 3.92 -15.80 -16.06
N GLY A 39 2.64 -16.13 -16.35
CA GLY A 39 2.27 -17.33 -17.09
C GLY A 39 2.26 -18.62 -16.25
N ILE A 40 1.94 -19.74 -16.91
CA ILE A 40 1.70 -21.03 -16.25
C ILE A 40 2.99 -21.63 -15.67
N THR A 41 4.14 -21.35 -16.28
CA THR A 41 5.48 -21.84 -15.87
C THR A 41 6.29 -20.82 -15.12
N GLY A 42 5.71 -19.65 -14.86
CA GLY A 42 6.37 -18.54 -14.18
C GLY A 42 6.80 -18.91 -12.77
N LYS A 43 7.94 -18.38 -12.34
CA LYS A 43 8.50 -18.59 -10.99
C LYS A 43 9.01 -17.28 -10.43
N PHE A 44 8.81 -17.11 -9.13
CA PHE A 44 9.47 -16.05 -8.39
C PHE A 44 10.95 -16.37 -8.22
N GLU A 45 11.79 -15.41 -8.56
CA GLU A 45 13.24 -15.50 -8.33
C GLU A 45 13.54 -14.97 -6.93
N ARG A 46 14.17 -15.81 -6.09
CA ARG A 46 14.48 -15.49 -4.70
C ARG A 46 15.24 -14.17 -4.55
N ASP A 47 16.31 -13.99 -5.33
CA ASP A 47 17.15 -12.80 -5.24
C ASP A 47 16.37 -11.52 -5.62
N SER A 48 15.44 -11.62 -6.56
CA SER A 48 14.56 -10.51 -6.93
C SER A 48 13.57 -10.18 -5.81
N LEU A 49 13.04 -11.20 -5.12
CA LEU A 49 12.15 -10.99 -3.96
C LEU A 49 12.91 -10.38 -2.77
N GLN A 50 14.14 -10.76 -2.55
CA GLN A 50 14.99 -10.17 -1.49
C GLN A 50 15.28 -8.69 -1.78
N ARG A 51 15.63 -8.34 -3.04
CA ARG A 51 15.75 -6.93 -3.44
C ARG A 51 14.43 -6.17 -3.34
N GLY A 52 13.32 -6.80 -3.70
CA GLY A 52 11.98 -6.22 -3.56
C GLY A 52 11.64 -5.93 -2.10
N TYR A 53 11.98 -6.85 -1.19
CA TYR A 53 11.83 -6.61 0.24
C TYR A 53 12.72 -5.46 0.73
N GLN A 54 13.94 -5.36 0.24
CA GLN A 54 14.82 -4.24 0.56
C GLN A 54 14.21 -2.90 0.16
N VAL A 55 13.68 -2.81 -1.08
CA VAL A 55 12.99 -1.60 -1.55
C VAL A 55 11.77 -1.29 -0.67
N TYR A 56 10.97 -2.30 -0.32
CA TYR A 56 9.86 -2.10 0.59
C TYR A 56 10.35 -1.52 1.93
N LYS A 57 11.34 -2.15 2.55
CA LYS A 57 11.89 -1.74 3.85
C LYS A 57 12.44 -0.32 3.85
N GLU A 58 13.18 0.05 2.80
CA GLU A 58 13.92 1.32 2.76
C GLU A 58 13.07 2.50 2.23
N VAL A 59 12.04 2.20 1.43
CA VAL A 59 11.24 3.23 0.74
C VAL A 59 9.77 3.15 1.11
N CYS A 60 9.10 2.04 0.80
CA CYS A 60 7.64 1.97 0.86
C CYS A 60 7.10 1.92 2.30
N SER A 61 7.81 1.25 3.20
CA SER A 61 7.38 1.04 4.59
C SER A 61 7.29 2.31 5.42
N SER A 62 7.88 3.41 4.96
CA SER A 62 7.76 4.73 5.61
C SER A 62 6.34 5.30 5.54
N CYS A 63 5.54 4.86 4.56
CA CYS A 63 4.17 5.33 4.35
C CYS A 63 3.14 4.20 4.26
N HIS A 64 3.54 3.03 3.73
CA HIS A 64 2.63 1.92 3.43
C HIS A 64 2.80 0.76 4.41
N SER A 65 1.69 0.32 4.98
CA SER A 65 1.62 -0.88 5.81
C SER A 65 1.58 -2.17 4.98
N MET A 66 1.92 -3.30 5.62
CA MET A 66 1.71 -4.68 5.16
C MET A 66 1.10 -5.52 6.28
N LYS A 67 -0.10 -5.15 6.73
CA LYS A 67 -0.75 -5.67 7.95
C LYS A 67 -0.97 -7.18 7.98
N TYR A 68 -1.09 -7.82 6.81
CA TYR A 68 -1.37 -9.25 6.73
C TYR A 68 -0.12 -10.13 6.68
N LEU A 69 1.07 -9.53 6.66
CA LEU A 69 2.32 -10.27 6.68
C LEU A 69 2.94 -10.27 8.07
N SER A 70 3.47 -11.43 8.46
CA SER A 70 4.37 -11.57 9.61
C SER A 70 5.80 -11.69 9.12
N TYR A 71 6.78 -11.34 9.96
CA TYR A 71 8.20 -11.46 9.60
C TYR A 71 8.59 -12.88 9.20
N ARG A 72 7.99 -13.92 9.79
CA ARG A 72 8.19 -15.33 9.39
C ARG A 72 7.89 -15.61 7.93
N ASN A 73 7.02 -14.82 7.29
CA ASN A 73 6.69 -15.01 5.87
C ASN A 73 7.89 -14.74 4.95
N LEU A 74 8.86 -13.95 5.41
CA LEU A 74 10.09 -13.68 4.67
C LEU A 74 10.98 -14.93 4.51
N GLY A 75 10.87 -15.90 5.42
CA GLY A 75 11.60 -17.18 5.34
C GLY A 75 10.84 -18.31 4.67
N GLN A 76 9.59 -18.09 4.22
CA GLN A 76 8.79 -19.13 3.62
C GLN A 76 9.25 -19.50 2.21
N LYS A 77 9.11 -20.79 1.87
CA LYS A 77 9.39 -21.29 0.53
C LYS A 77 8.50 -20.60 -0.51
N GLY A 78 9.10 -20.16 -1.60
CA GLY A 78 8.43 -19.40 -2.67
C GLY A 78 8.32 -17.90 -2.39
N GLY A 79 8.80 -17.45 -1.23
CA GLY A 79 9.02 -16.05 -0.87
C GLY A 79 10.50 -15.66 -1.02
N PRO A 80 10.95 -14.63 -0.30
CA PRO A 80 12.35 -14.21 -0.27
C PRO A 80 13.30 -15.27 0.28
N GLU A 81 12.78 -16.24 1.02
CA GLU A 81 13.50 -17.39 1.58
C GLU A 81 14.75 -16.98 2.39
N PHE A 82 14.64 -15.91 3.18
CA PHE A 82 15.66 -15.58 4.17
C PHE A 82 15.81 -16.73 5.18
N THR A 83 17.02 -16.92 5.68
CA THR A 83 17.28 -17.89 6.74
C THR A 83 16.55 -17.49 8.03
N LEU A 84 16.33 -18.45 8.91
CA LEU A 84 15.67 -18.17 10.20
C LEU A 84 16.42 -17.10 11.02
N GLU A 85 17.75 -17.08 10.95
CA GLU A 85 18.55 -16.10 11.66
C GLU A 85 18.40 -14.69 11.06
N GLU A 86 18.34 -14.59 9.75
CA GLU A 86 18.06 -13.31 9.07
C GLU A 86 16.65 -12.81 9.39
N VAL A 87 15.65 -13.69 9.38
CA VAL A 87 14.28 -13.33 9.76
C VAL A 87 14.20 -12.84 11.20
N LYS A 88 14.89 -13.48 12.13
CA LYS A 88 14.98 -13.03 13.52
C LYS A 88 15.65 -11.67 13.64
N ALA A 89 16.76 -11.47 12.92
CA ALA A 89 17.48 -10.21 12.93
C ALA A 89 16.64 -9.07 12.33
N ILE A 90 15.93 -9.34 11.22
CA ILE A 90 15.01 -8.39 10.61
C ILE A 90 13.88 -8.03 11.59
N ALA A 91 13.22 -9.01 12.19
CA ALA A 91 12.14 -8.78 13.13
C ALA A 91 12.61 -7.95 14.33
N ALA A 92 13.75 -8.31 14.92
CA ALA A 92 14.32 -7.65 16.09
C ALA A 92 14.83 -6.22 15.83
N SER A 93 14.91 -5.79 14.56
CA SER A 93 15.24 -4.41 14.22
C SER A 93 14.04 -3.43 14.35
N TYR A 94 12.89 -3.94 14.75
CA TYR A 94 11.67 -3.16 15.00
C TYR A 94 11.21 -3.36 16.44
N ASP A 95 10.73 -2.29 17.07
CA ASP A 95 10.06 -2.38 18.36
C ASP A 95 8.56 -2.64 18.15
N VAL A 96 8.05 -3.56 18.95
CA VAL A 96 6.64 -4.02 18.91
C VAL A 96 6.05 -3.84 20.30
N GLU A 97 4.90 -3.18 20.38
CA GLU A 97 4.13 -3.10 21.60
C GLU A 97 3.60 -4.49 21.97
N ASP A 98 3.81 -4.90 23.23
CA ASP A 98 3.35 -6.17 23.78
C ASP A 98 2.77 -5.94 25.18
N GLY A 99 2.04 -6.90 25.69
CA GLY A 99 1.44 -6.82 27.02
C GLY A 99 -0.06 -7.12 27.00
N PRO A 100 -0.75 -6.81 28.11
CA PRO A 100 -0.22 -6.20 29.32
C PRO A 100 0.69 -7.15 30.13
N ASN A 101 1.66 -6.60 30.86
CA ASN A 101 2.47 -7.34 31.85
C ASN A 101 1.63 -7.70 33.09
N SER A 102 2.25 -8.29 34.11
CA SER A 102 1.56 -8.66 35.37
C SER A 102 0.99 -7.46 36.15
N GLU A 103 1.45 -6.25 35.83
CA GLU A 103 1.01 -5.00 36.46
C GLU A 103 -0.05 -4.28 35.63
N GLY A 104 -0.40 -4.83 34.45
CA GLY A 104 -1.39 -4.27 33.53
C GLY A 104 -0.85 -3.23 32.55
N GLU A 105 0.46 -3.11 32.44
CA GLU A 105 1.12 -2.10 31.59
C GLU A 105 1.52 -2.69 30.23
N MET A 106 1.38 -1.87 29.19
CA MET A 106 1.92 -2.17 27.85
C MET A 106 3.42 -1.82 27.85
N TYR A 107 4.22 -2.59 27.11
CA TYR A 107 5.66 -2.39 27.00
C TYR A 107 6.13 -2.65 25.56
N GLU A 108 7.24 -2.04 25.19
CA GLU A 108 7.90 -2.31 23.92
C GLU A 108 8.95 -3.41 24.07
N ARG A 109 9.07 -4.24 23.04
CA ARG A 109 10.11 -5.25 22.91
C ARG A 109 10.58 -5.39 21.48
N PRO A 110 11.78 -5.92 21.23
CA PRO A 110 12.19 -6.33 19.89
C PRO A 110 11.22 -7.32 19.27
N GLY A 111 10.92 -7.11 18.01
CA GLY A 111 10.01 -7.95 17.25
C GLY A 111 10.51 -9.38 17.10
N ARG A 112 9.57 -10.30 16.91
CA ARG A 112 9.79 -11.75 16.72
C ARG A 112 9.27 -12.18 15.35
N PRO A 113 9.71 -13.31 14.79
CA PRO A 113 9.22 -13.81 13.51
C PRO A 113 7.69 -13.99 13.42
N SER A 114 7.02 -14.21 14.57
CA SER A 114 5.55 -14.32 14.65
C SER A 114 4.82 -13.00 14.52
N ASP A 115 5.49 -11.90 14.83
CA ASP A 115 4.85 -10.59 14.84
C ASP A 115 4.55 -10.11 13.42
N HIS A 116 3.49 -9.33 13.28
CA HIS A 116 3.16 -8.67 12.01
C HIS A 116 4.17 -7.55 11.72
N PHE A 117 4.27 -7.18 10.46
CA PHE A 117 5.06 -6.01 10.08
C PHE A 117 4.53 -4.77 10.80
N VAL A 118 5.44 -3.99 11.38
CA VAL A 118 5.10 -2.76 12.09
C VAL A 118 4.51 -1.76 11.13
N ASN A 119 3.42 -1.13 11.54
CA ASN A 119 2.77 -0.08 10.76
C ASN A 119 3.57 1.23 10.86
N PRO A 120 3.66 2.02 9.78
CA PRO A 120 4.37 3.32 9.80
C PRO A 120 3.68 4.37 10.67
N TYR A 121 2.40 4.22 10.93
CA TYR A 121 1.60 5.16 11.71
C TYR A 121 0.78 4.43 12.77
N PRO A 122 0.55 5.05 13.94
CA PRO A 122 -0.20 4.43 15.05
C PRO A 122 -1.68 4.22 14.72
N ASN A 123 -2.24 5.00 13.79
CA ASN A 123 -3.63 4.89 13.34
C ASN A 123 -3.85 5.57 11.99
N ASP A 124 -5.03 5.34 11.40
CA ASP A 124 -5.38 5.84 10.08
C ASP A 124 -5.44 7.39 10.02
N ASN A 125 -5.87 8.05 11.09
CA ASN A 125 -5.91 9.52 11.14
C ASN A 125 -4.50 10.12 11.08
N ALA A 126 -3.54 9.52 11.79
CA ALA A 126 -2.14 9.94 11.74
C ALA A 126 -1.55 9.72 10.34
N ALA A 127 -1.87 8.59 9.70
CA ALA A 127 -1.47 8.30 8.33
C ALA A 127 -2.02 9.36 7.34
N ILE A 128 -3.31 9.68 7.43
CA ILE A 128 -3.96 10.69 6.58
C ILE A 128 -3.33 12.07 6.78
N ALA A 129 -3.12 12.48 8.02
CA ALA A 129 -2.53 13.77 8.35
C ALA A 129 -1.10 13.92 7.79
N ALA A 130 -0.28 12.87 7.92
CA ALA A 130 1.09 12.84 7.42
C ALA A 130 1.20 12.83 5.89
N ASN A 131 0.14 12.39 5.19
CA ASN A 131 0.13 12.22 3.74
C ASN A 131 -0.80 13.21 3.01
N GLY A 132 -0.91 14.43 3.51
CA GLY A 132 -1.64 15.51 2.84
C GLY A 132 -3.13 15.26 2.68
N GLY A 133 -3.74 14.52 3.59
CA GLY A 133 -5.16 14.21 3.59
C GLY A 133 -5.53 12.91 2.85
N ALA A 134 -4.56 12.17 2.31
CA ALA A 134 -4.78 10.88 1.65
C ALA A 134 -4.29 9.72 2.52
N TYR A 135 -5.08 8.65 2.61
CA TYR A 135 -4.67 7.44 3.30
C TYR A 135 -3.79 6.56 2.38
N PRO A 136 -2.52 6.27 2.75
CA PRO A 136 -1.69 5.36 1.98
C PRO A 136 -2.26 3.93 2.06
N PRO A 137 -2.59 3.28 0.93
CA PRO A 137 -3.18 1.95 0.97
C PRO A 137 -2.21 0.92 1.54
N ASP A 138 -2.76 -0.08 2.27
CA ASP A 138 -2.02 -1.26 2.69
C ASP A 138 -1.55 -2.08 1.48
N MET A 139 -0.29 -2.47 1.45
CA MET A 139 0.32 -3.15 0.31
C MET A 139 0.18 -4.68 0.35
N SER A 140 -0.32 -5.27 1.44
CA SER A 140 -0.37 -6.73 1.64
C SER A 140 -1.00 -7.49 0.47
N VAL A 141 -2.03 -6.93 -0.15
CA VAL A 141 -2.76 -7.56 -1.28
C VAL A 141 -2.90 -6.62 -2.48
N LEU A 142 -2.18 -5.51 -2.51
CA LEU A 142 -2.35 -4.45 -3.50
C LEU A 142 -2.18 -4.96 -4.93
N ALA A 143 -1.11 -5.73 -5.20
CA ALA A 143 -0.87 -6.34 -6.50
C ALA A 143 -2.00 -7.29 -6.96
N LYS A 144 -2.75 -7.85 -6.03
CA LYS A 144 -3.88 -8.74 -6.31
C LYS A 144 -5.19 -7.97 -6.48
N ALA A 145 -5.33 -6.85 -5.78
CA ALA A 145 -6.54 -6.04 -5.73
C ALA A 145 -6.64 -5.02 -6.87
N ARG A 146 -5.57 -4.77 -7.61
CA ARG A 146 -5.53 -3.73 -8.66
C ARG A 146 -5.41 -4.34 -10.06
N THR A 147 -6.13 -3.73 -11.01
CA THR A 147 -5.93 -4.03 -12.43
C THR A 147 -4.49 -3.73 -12.83
N GLY A 148 -3.83 -4.66 -13.50
CA GLY A 148 -2.41 -4.56 -13.84
C GLY A 148 -1.50 -5.32 -12.89
N GLY A 149 -2.00 -5.79 -11.74
CA GLY A 149 -1.22 -6.63 -10.82
C GLY A 149 0.06 -5.95 -10.34
N ALA A 150 1.20 -6.61 -10.50
CA ALA A 150 2.50 -6.07 -10.13
C ALA A 150 2.90 -4.80 -10.92
N ASN A 151 2.36 -4.61 -12.13
CA ASN A 151 2.61 -3.40 -12.94
C ASN A 151 1.93 -2.15 -12.37
N TYR A 152 1.03 -2.30 -11.39
CA TYR A 152 0.37 -1.18 -10.73
C TYR A 152 1.27 -0.51 -9.68
N ILE A 153 2.18 -1.27 -9.08
CA ILE A 153 3.11 -0.83 -8.06
C ILE A 153 4.36 -0.24 -8.69
#